data_120185c498f44c33bf678eacd368d2b6
#
_entry.id   120185c498f44c33bf678eacd368d2b6
#
_cell.length_a   1.000
_cell.length_b   1.000
_cell.length_c   1.000
_cell.angle_alpha   90.00
_cell.angle_beta   90.00
_cell.angle_gamma   90.00
#
_symmetry.space_group_name_H-M   'P 1'
#
loop_
_entity.id
_entity.type
_entity.pdbx_description
1 polymer ?
#
loop_
_entity_poly.entity_id
_entity_poly.type
_entity_poly.pdbx_seq_one_letter_code
_entity_poly.pdbx_strand_id
1 'polypeptide(L)'
;MGGHALKHVNCIRINKVEYEKIKNHVLSTIESLKLIKISVLIEAPEKENFGDLDILYLSNQDINMYDLIKSIFNPKEVITNGDVTSFSYQISELEYFQIDLIKTLNIEMSQFYGGYGDCGNIIGRFTKRANLTFGNEGLWTSYESKKIMLSTIPQEICEYIGLNYNLWSTGFKTKTELFNWIIESKYFDINLFKL
;
A
#
# COMPACT_ATOMS: atom_id res chain seq x y z
N MET A 1 4.57 3.82 9.87
CA MET A 1 5.27 2.88 10.77
C MET A 1 4.67 1.51 10.56
N GLY A 2 5.35 0.64 9.81
CA GLY A 2 4.91 -0.70 9.47
C GLY A 2 5.64 -1.77 10.30
N GLY A 3 5.30 -3.07 10.10
CA GLY A 3 6.01 -4.20 10.72
C GLY A 3 5.57 -4.57 12.12
N HIS A 4 4.32 -4.30 12.50
CA HIS A 4 3.80 -4.57 13.86
C HIS A 4 2.58 -5.50 13.90
N ALA A 5 2.24 -6.15 12.80
CA ALA A 5 1.10 -7.08 12.76
C ALA A 5 1.41 -8.37 13.51
N LEU A 6 2.60 -8.93 13.32
CA LEU A 6 3.07 -10.15 13.97
C LEU A 6 3.46 -9.90 15.43
N LYS A 7 3.07 -10.79 16.33
CA LYS A 7 3.20 -10.60 17.80
C LYS A 7 4.09 -11.63 18.48
N HIS A 8 4.30 -12.78 17.85
CA HIS A 8 5.01 -13.92 18.44
C HIS A 8 6.42 -14.12 17.89
N VAL A 9 6.85 -13.22 17.00
CA VAL A 9 8.20 -13.19 16.41
C VAL A 9 8.84 -11.82 16.58
N ASN A 10 10.16 -11.78 16.62
CA ASN A 10 10.90 -10.51 16.67
C ASN A 10 11.09 -9.96 15.24
N CYS A 11 10.14 -9.14 14.78
CA CYS A 11 10.27 -8.44 13.50
C CYS A 11 11.20 -7.23 13.65
N ILE A 12 12.22 -7.18 12.82
CA ILE A 12 13.19 -6.09 12.77
C ILE A 12 13.00 -5.22 11.53
N ARG A 13 13.53 -4.01 11.60
CA ARG A 13 13.63 -3.14 10.44
C ARG A 13 14.94 -3.43 9.71
N ILE A 14 14.89 -3.38 8.38
CA ILE A 14 16.03 -3.70 7.51
C ILE A 14 16.41 -2.51 6.62
N ASN A 15 17.65 -2.49 6.15
CA ASN A 15 18.13 -1.50 5.21
C ASN A 15 17.66 -1.80 3.77
N LYS A 16 17.90 -0.86 2.86
CA LYS A 16 17.46 -0.97 1.45
C LYS A 16 18.05 -2.17 0.72
N VAL A 17 19.29 -2.54 0.99
CA VAL A 17 19.96 -3.67 0.30
C VAL A 17 19.31 -5.00 0.68
N GLU A 18 19.05 -5.20 1.97
CA GLU A 18 18.36 -6.38 2.48
C GLU A 18 16.92 -6.43 2.00
N TYR A 19 16.22 -5.28 2.03
CA TYR A 19 14.87 -5.16 1.52
C TYR A 19 14.75 -5.59 0.05
N GLU A 20 15.63 -5.11 -0.83
CA GLU A 20 15.62 -5.48 -2.25
C GLU A 20 15.89 -6.98 -2.46
N LYS A 21 16.79 -7.60 -1.68
CA LYS A 21 17.03 -9.04 -1.73
C LYS A 21 15.79 -9.84 -1.36
N ILE A 22 15.14 -9.50 -0.23
CA ILE A 22 13.96 -10.19 0.26
C ILE A 22 12.81 -9.99 -0.72
N LYS A 23 12.57 -8.75 -1.17
CA LYS A 23 11.55 -8.41 -2.16
C LYS A 23 11.68 -9.28 -3.41
N ASN A 24 12.86 -9.32 -4.02
CA ASN A 24 13.10 -10.08 -5.24
C ASN A 24 12.88 -11.58 -5.04
N HIS A 25 13.33 -12.14 -3.91
CA HIS A 25 13.10 -13.55 -3.60
C HIS A 25 11.61 -13.86 -3.42
N VAL A 26 10.89 -13.06 -2.65
CA VAL A 26 9.46 -13.26 -2.38
C VAL A 26 8.64 -13.12 -3.66
N LEU A 27 8.90 -12.08 -4.47
CA LEU A 27 8.20 -11.87 -5.73
C LEU A 27 8.42 -13.02 -6.69
N SER A 28 9.67 -13.43 -6.93
CA SER A 28 9.99 -14.54 -7.84
C SER A 28 9.34 -15.87 -7.40
N THR A 29 9.28 -16.10 -6.09
CA THR A 29 8.62 -17.29 -5.53
C THR A 29 7.12 -17.28 -5.78
N ILE A 30 6.44 -16.17 -5.51
CA ILE A 30 4.99 -16.05 -5.70
C ILE A 30 4.62 -16.07 -7.18
N GLU A 31 5.35 -15.34 -8.03
CA GLU A 31 5.12 -15.28 -9.48
C GLU A 31 5.27 -16.64 -10.16
N SER A 32 6.18 -17.48 -9.66
CA SER A 32 6.39 -18.84 -10.20
C SER A 32 5.12 -19.70 -10.14
N LEU A 33 4.19 -19.40 -9.24
CA LEU A 33 2.93 -20.14 -9.07
C LEU A 33 1.90 -19.82 -10.16
N LYS A 34 2.01 -18.66 -10.82
CA LYS A 34 1.09 -18.16 -11.86
C LYS A 34 -0.40 -18.12 -11.45
N LEU A 35 -0.67 -18.10 -10.14
CA LEU A 35 -2.03 -18.15 -9.58
C LEU A 35 -2.62 -16.77 -9.38
N ILE A 36 -1.76 -15.77 -9.18
CA ILE A 36 -2.15 -14.41 -8.81
C ILE A 36 -1.33 -13.37 -9.58
N LYS A 37 -1.94 -12.20 -9.78
CA LYS A 37 -1.21 -11.02 -10.23
C LYS A 37 -0.78 -10.23 -9.00
N ILE A 38 0.49 -9.85 -8.91
CA ILE A 38 1.05 -9.12 -7.78
C ILE A 38 1.65 -7.79 -8.19
N SER A 39 1.73 -6.86 -7.25
CA SER A 39 2.41 -5.58 -7.39
C SER A 39 2.87 -5.09 -6.01
N VAL A 40 4.13 -4.73 -5.88
CA VAL A 40 4.63 -4.13 -4.62
C VAL A 40 4.09 -2.71 -4.51
N LEU A 41 3.64 -2.30 -3.33
CA LEU A 41 3.27 -0.91 -3.07
C LEU A 41 4.48 0.00 -3.29
N ILE A 42 4.24 1.13 -3.96
CA ILE A 42 5.30 2.12 -4.23
C ILE A 42 5.73 2.75 -2.90
N GLU A 43 7.00 2.56 -2.58
CA GLU A 43 7.59 3.11 -1.38
C GLU A 43 7.73 4.64 -1.43
N ALA A 44 7.72 5.28 -0.25
CA ALA A 44 7.99 6.71 -0.16
C ALA A 44 9.40 7.02 -0.70
N PRO A 45 9.58 8.16 -1.42
CA PRO A 45 10.91 8.57 -1.89
C PRO A 45 11.90 8.67 -0.72
N GLU A 46 13.16 8.36 -0.99
CA GLU A 46 14.26 8.49 -0.01
C GLU A 46 14.06 7.64 1.26
N LYS A 47 13.31 6.53 1.15
CA LYS A 47 13.14 5.58 2.26
C LYS A 47 14.38 4.68 2.35
N GLU A 48 15.07 4.73 3.49
CA GLU A 48 16.30 3.98 3.75
C GLU A 48 16.08 2.78 4.68
N ASN A 49 14.93 2.74 5.37
CA ASN A 49 14.67 1.78 6.42
C ASN A 49 13.24 1.25 6.33
N PHE A 50 13.10 -0.07 6.27
CA PHE A 50 11.86 -0.77 5.97
C PHE A 50 11.42 -1.63 7.15
N GLY A 51 10.19 -1.52 7.59
CA GLY A 51 9.60 -2.33 8.67
C GLY A 51 8.81 -3.52 8.14
N ASP A 52 8.33 -3.40 6.91
CA ASP A 52 7.51 -4.38 6.21
C ASP A 52 7.68 -4.27 4.69
N LEU A 53 7.18 -5.29 3.99
CA LEU A 53 7.03 -5.32 2.53
C LEU A 53 5.55 -5.53 2.20
N ASP A 54 4.92 -4.51 1.64
CA ASP A 54 3.53 -4.53 1.21
C ASP A 54 3.40 -4.99 -0.26
N ILE A 55 2.69 -6.09 -0.48
CA ILE A 55 2.46 -6.66 -1.81
C ILE A 55 0.95 -6.74 -2.06
N LEU A 56 0.47 -5.97 -3.01
CA LEU A 56 -0.89 -6.09 -3.53
C LEU A 56 -1.03 -7.37 -4.34
N TYR A 57 -2.15 -8.07 -4.19
CA TYR A 57 -2.47 -9.18 -5.07
C TYR A 57 -3.90 -9.16 -5.55
N LEU A 58 -4.08 -9.58 -6.82
CA LEU A 58 -5.36 -9.82 -7.45
C LEU A 58 -5.42 -11.29 -7.85
N SER A 59 -6.48 -11.97 -7.47
CA SER A 59 -6.75 -13.35 -7.87
C SER A 59 -8.16 -13.48 -8.41
N ASN A 60 -8.28 -14.20 -9.54
CA ASN A 60 -9.58 -14.60 -10.10
C ASN A 60 -10.11 -15.91 -9.47
N GLN A 61 -9.34 -16.51 -8.57
CA GLN A 61 -9.68 -17.75 -7.87
C GLN A 61 -9.87 -17.47 -6.39
N ASP A 62 -10.67 -18.29 -5.74
CA ASP A 62 -10.77 -18.26 -4.27
C ASP A 62 -9.55 -19.00 -3.68
N ILE A 63 -8.50 -18.25 -3.40
CA ILE A 63 -7.25 -18.77 -2.85
C ILE A 63 -7.23 -18.52 -1.35
N ASN A 64 -7.08 -19.59 -0.57
CA ASN A 64 -6.73 -19.44 0.84
C ASN A 64 -5.25 -19.02 0.96
N MET A 65 -5.03 -17.70 1.07
CA MET A 65 -3.68 -17.12 1.11
C MET A 65 -2.87 -17.57 2.33
N TYR A 66 -3.53 -17.81 3.46
CA TYR A 66 -2.89 -18.30 4.68
C TYR A 66 -2.24 -19.69 4.44
N ASP A 67 -3.00 -20.64 3.87
CA ASP A 67 -2.50 -22.00 3.60
C ASP A 67 -1.43 -21.98 2.50
N LEU A 68 -1.62 -21.15 1.48
CA LEU A 68 -0.65 -20.99 0.41
C LEU A 68 0.71 -20.51 0.95
N ILE A 69 0.72 -19.45 1.75
CA ILE A 69 1.95 -18.90 2.35
C ILE A 69 2.62 -19.90 3.27
N LYS A 70 1.84 -20.63 4.08
CA LYS A 70 2.40 -21.71 4.90
C LYS A 70 3.11 -22.79 4.08
N SER A 71 2.53 -23.19 2.97
CA SER A 71 3.10 -24.23 2.12
C SER A 71 4.39 -23.81 1.41
N ILE A 72 4.53 -22.52 1.08
CA ILE A 72 5.65 -21.99 0.27
C ILE A 72 6.80 -21.52 1.15
N PHE A 73 6.51 -20.70 2.16
CA PHE A 73 7.54 -20.01 2.96
C PHE A 73 7.75 -20.66 4.33
N ASN A 74 6.87 -21.57 4.76
CA ASN A 74 6.90 -22.20 6.08
C ASN A 74 7.20 -21.20 7.23
N PRO A 75 6.49 -20.06 7.29
CA PRO A 75 6.81 -18.99 8.22
C PRO A 75 6.54 -19.38 9.68
N LYS A 76 7.26 -18.76 10.60
CA LYS A 76 7.07 -18.95 12.04
C LYS A 76 5.71 -18.46 12.53
N GLU A 77 5.23 -17.35 11.95
CA GLU A 77 3.93 -16.74 12.27
C GLU A 77 3.24 -16.28 10.98
N VAL A 78 1.95 -16.56 10.87
CA VAL A 78 1.05 -16.06 9.82
C VAL A 78 -0.24 -15.62 10.49
N ILE A 79 -0.73 -14.46 10.13
CA ILE A 79 -2.05 -13.96 10.55
C ILE A 79 -2.80 -13.41 9.34
N THR A 80 -4.12 -13.49 9.38
CA THR A 80 -5.00 -12.83 8.40
C THR A 80 -5.94 -11.90 9.13
N ASN A 81 -6.00 -10.66 8.67
CA ASN A 81 -6.90 -9.64 9.18
C ASN A 81 -7.58 -8.93 8.00
N GLY A 82 -8.85 -9.24 7.76
CA GLY A 82 -9.57 -8.78 6.58
C GLY A 82 -8.87 -9.23 5.29
N ASP A 83 -8.53 -8.26 4.45
CA ASP A 83 -7.89 -8.48 3.15
C ASP A 83 -6.35 -8.61 3.24
N VAL A 84 -5.77 -8.54 4.44
CA VAL A 84 -4.32 -8.59 4.65
C VAL A 84 -3.91 -9.90 5.29
N THR A 85 -2.99 -10.62 4.64
CA THR A 85 -2.28 -11.77 5.20
C THR A 85 -0.83 -11.40 5.46
N SER A 86 -0.49 -11.27 6.75
CA SER A 86 0.86 -10.93 7.22
C SER A 86 1.62 -12.20 7.59
N PHE A 87 2.89 -12.31 7.22
CA PHE A 87 3.72 -13.44 7.59
C PHE A 87 5.17 -13.05 7.91
N SER A 88 5.83 -13.89 8.70
CA SER A 88 7.21 -13.71 9.09
C SER A 88 8.16 -14.33 8.05
N TYR A 89 9.01 -13.51 7.44
CA TYR A 89 10.12 -13.97 6.61
C TYR A 89 11.37 -14.06 7.48
N GLN A 90 12.00 -15.23 7.57
CA GLN A 90 13.15 -15.44 8.43
C GLN A 90 14.42 -14.82 7.85
N ILE A 91 15.10 -13.98 8.64
CA ILE A 91 16.39 -13.37 8.29
C ILE A 91 17.53 -14.12 9.00
N SER A 92 17.36 -14.41 10.28
CA SER A 92 18.29 -15.16 11.12
C SER A 92 17.52 -16.12 12.04
N GLU A 93 18.20 -16.82 12.95
CA GLU A 93 17.55 -17.75 13.88
C GLU A 93 16.45 -17.06 14.75
N LEU A 94 16.63 -15.80 15.11
CA LEU A 94 15.76 -15.07 16.04
C LEU A 94 15.11 -13.82 15.44
N GLU A 95 15.47 -13.45 14.21
CA GLU A 95 15.01 -12.21 13.59
C GLU A 95 14.22 -12.49 12.32
N TYR A 96 13.14 -11.75 12.17
CA TYR A 96 12.20 -11.88 11.06
C TYR A 96 11.91 -10.51 10.44
N PHE A 97 11.42 -10.54 9.21
CA PHE A 97 10.89 -9.37 8.52
C PHE A 97 9.43 -9.62 8.19
N GLN A 98 8.57 -8.62 8.39
CA GLN A 98 7.15 -8.75 8.10
C GLN A 98 6.89 -8.56 6.61
N ILE A 99 6.07 -9.44 6.04
CA ILE A 99 5.57 -9.30 4.67
C ILE A 99 4.06 -9.33 4.71
N ASP A 100 3.42 -8.37 4.05
CA ASP A 100 1.98 -8.21 3.99
C ASP A 100 1.48 -8.44 2.56
N LEU A 101 0.64 -9.45 2.38
CA LEU A 101 -0.09 -9.70 1.14
C LEU A 101 -1.48 -9.09 1.27
N ILE A 102 -1.75 -8.08 0.47
CA ILE A 102 -2.96 -7.26 0.52
C ILE A 102 -3.85 -7.61 -0.67
N LYS A 103 -5.00 -8.24 -0.40
CA LYS A 103 -5.99 -8.54 -1.43
C LYS A 103 -6.59 -7.27 -1.98
N THR A 104 -6.69 -7.16 -3.29
CA THR A 104 -7.34 -6.03 -3.94
C THR A 104 -8.20 -6.45 -5.12
N LEU A 105 -9.19 -5.63 -5.45
CA LEU A 105 -10.00 -5.76 -6.66
C LEU A 105 -9.45 -4.90 -7.81
N ASN A 106 -8.59 -3.91 -7.49
CA ASN A 106 -8.00 -2.99 -8.46
C ASN A 106 -6.61 -2.58 -8.00
N ILE A 107 -5.57 -3.18 -8.61
CA ILE A 107 -4.18 -2.91 -8.27
C ILE A 107 -3.82 -1.43 -8.46
N GLU A 108 -4.28 -0.81 -9.56
CA GLU A 108 -3.95 0.59 -9.86
C GLU A 108 -4.53 1.54 -8.81
N MET A 109 -5.79 1.34 -8.42
CA MET A 109 -6.42 2.14 -7.36
C MET A 109 -5.76 1.92 -6.00
N SER A 110 -5.41 0.67 -5.66
CA SER A 110 -4.73 0.35 -4.42
C SER A 110 -3.31 0.94 -4.37
N GLN A 111 -2.60 0.95 -5.51
CA GLN A 111 -1.32 1.66 -5.65
C GLN A 111 -1.49 3.16 -5.45
N PHE A 112 -2.54 3.75 -6.02
CA PHE A 112 -2.80 5.19 -5.90
C PHE A 112 -3.13 5.60 -4.46
N TYR A 113 -3.89 4.77 -3.74
CA TYR A 113 -4.24 5.03 -2.35
C TYR A 113 -3.11 4.71 -1.37
N GLY A 114 -2.44 3.56 -1.52
CA GLY A 114 -1.45 3.06 -0.56
C GLY A 114 0.00 3.44 -0.89
N GLY A 115 0.29 3.84 -2.12
CA GLY A 115 1.64 4.17 -2.55
C GLY A 115 2.18 5.47 -1.95
N TYR A 116 3.51 5.60 -1.97
CA TYR A 116 4.25 6.75 -1.42
C TYR A 116 4.00 7.00 0.08
N GLY A 117 3.77 5.94 0.86
CA GLY A 117 3.55 6.03 2.30
C GLY A 117 2.25 6.73 2.67
N ASP A 118 2.32 7.83 3.42
CA ASP A 118 1.12 8.53 3.91
C ASP A 118 0.42 9.41 2.86
N CYS A 119 0.80 9.36 1.59
CA CYS A 119 0.25 10.21 0.54
C CYS A 119 -1.27 10.10 0.45
N GLY A 120 -1.82 8.89 0.41
CA GLY A 120 -3.26 8.66 0.37
C GLY A 120 -4.00 9.19 1.60
N ASN A 121 -3.40 9.07 2.79
CA ASN A 121 -3.96 9.62 4.02
C ASN A 121 -4.01 11.16 3.99
N ILE A 122 -2.99 11.81 3.44
CA ILE A 122 -2.94 13.27 3.27
C ILE A 122 -4.04 13.72 2.32
N ILE A 123 -4.17 13.05 1.16
CA ILE A 123 -5.24 13.32 0.18
C ILE A 123 -6.61 13.13 0.83
N GLY A 124 -6.82 12.02 1.55
CA GLY A 124 -8.07 11.75 2.26
C GLY A 124 -8.43 12.82 3.30
N ARG A 125 -7.42 13.42 3.94
CA ARG A 125 -7.64 14.47 4.95
C ARG A 125 -8.18 15.77 4.33
N PHE A 126 -7.64 16.23 3.21
CA PHE A 126 -8.14 17.47 2.60
C PHE A 126 -9.41 17.26 1.75
N THR A 127 -9.58 16.10 1.11
CA THR A 127 -10.81 15.81 0.35
C THR A 127 -12.05 15.71 1.27
N LYS A 128 -11.87 15.26 2.51
CA LYS A 128 -12.93 15.14 3.52
C LYS A 128 -13.65 16.48 3.78
N ARG A 129 -12.96 17.63 3.69
CA ARG A 129 -13.58 18.97 3.83
C ARG A 129 -14.57 19.30 2.71
N ALA A 130 -14.38 18.71 1.54
CA ALA A 130 -15.29 18.85 0.41
C ALA A 130 -16.43 17.82 0.41
N ASN A 131 -16.68 17.15 1.55
CA ASN A 131 -17.61 16.02 1.68
C ASN A 131 -17.27 14.85 0.76
N LEU A 132 -15.99 14.69 0.45
CA LEU A 132 -15.45 13.58 -0.33
C LEU A 132 -14.74 12.62 0.60
N THR A 133 -14.83 11.35 0.31
CA THR A 133 -14.02 10.30 0.95
C THR A 133 -13.12 9.67 -0.11
N PHE A 134 -11.83 9.66 0.17
CA PHE A 134 -10.81 8.99 -0.63
C PHE A 134 -10.30 7.77 0.12
N GLY A 135 -10.28 6.63 -0.53
CA GLY A 135 -9.85 5.36 0.06
C GLY A 135 -9.47 4.33 -1.00
N ASN A 136 -9.16 3.12 -0.55
CA ASN A 136 -8.70 2.02 -1.42
C ASN A 136 -9.70 1.64 -2.53
N GLU A 137 -10.99 1.93 -2.34
CA GLU A 137 -12.02 1.66 -3.35
C GLU A 137 -12.18 2.78 -4.38
N GLY A 138 -11.60 3.97 -4.16
CA GLY A 138 -11.74 5.13 -5.02
C GLY A 138 -12.06 6.42 -4.30
N LEU A 139 -12.74 7.33 -5.01
CA LEU A 139 -13.27 8.58 -4.49
C LEU A 139 -14.79 8.52 -4.48
N TRP A 140 -15.43 8.83 -3.35
CA TRP A 140 -16.88 8.83 -3.21
C TRP A 140 -17.38 9.97 -2.33
N THR A 141 -18.68 10.23 -2.40
CA THR A 141 -19.40 11.09 -1.47
C THR A 141 -20.55 10.33 -0.84
N SER A 142 -21.22 10.94 0.14
CA SER A 142 -22.41 10.38 0.76
C SER A 142 -23.58 11.35 0.60
N TYR A 143 -24.73 10.85 0.17
CA TYR A 143 -25.98 11.57 0.13
C TYR A 143 -27.09 10.71 0.79
N GLU A 144 -27.82 11.26 1.75
CA GLU A 144 -28.83 10.52 2.53
C GLU A 144 -28.33 9.17 3.06
N SER A 145 -27.12 9.15 3.62
CA SER A 145 -26.42 7.95 4.12
C SER A 145 -26.10 6.90 3.05
N LYS A 146 -26.32 7.19 1.77
CA LYS A 146 -25.92 6.30 0.66
C LYS A 146 -24.57 6.72 0.12
N LYS A 147 -23.68 5.71 -0.06
CA LYS A 147 -22.39 5.90 -0.73
C LYS A 147 -22.62 6.10 -2.22
N ILE A 148 -22.12 7.20 -2.77
CA ILE A 148 -22.12 7.50 -4.20
C ILE A 148 -20.68 7.50 -4.69
N MET A 149 -20.32 6.47 -5.44
CA MET A 149 -18.99 6.37 -6.05
C MET A 149 -18.86 7.38 -7.17
N LEU A 150 -17.83 8.22 -7.11
CA LEU A 150 -17.50 9.22 -8.13
C LEU A 150 -16.54 8.67 -9.17
N SER A 151 -15.45 8.02 -8.72
CA SER A 151 -14.53 7.32 -9.60
C SER A 151 -13.70 6.27 -8.84
N THR A 152 -13.31 5.22 -9.55
CA THR A 152 -12.35 4.19 -9.13
C THR A 152 -11.06 4.25 -9.98
N ILE A 153 -10.95 5.25 -10.84
CA ILE A 153 -9.86 5.45 -11.80
C ILE A 153 -8.93 6.56 -11.28
N PRO A 154 -7.66 6.28 -10.95
CA PRO A 154 -6.74 7.26 -10.39
C PRO A 154 -6.60 8.55 -11.21
N GLN A 155 -6.57 8.42 -12.53
CA GLN A 155 -6.48 9.59 -13.42
C GLN A 155 -7.68 10.54 -13.27
N GLU A 156 -8.90 10.01 -13.26
CA GLU A 156 -10.12 10.81 -13.08
C GLU A 156 -10.18 11.44 -11.69
N ILE A 157 -9.72 10.70 -10.67
CA ILE A 157 -9.63 11.22 -9.31
C ILE A 157 -8.64 12.39 -9.24
N CYS A 158 -7.45 12.23 -9.82
CA CYS A 158 -6.46 13.31 -9.90
C CYS A 158 -7.03 14.55 -10.58
N GLU A 159 -7.65 14.39 -11.75
CA GLU A 159 -8.30 15.49 -12.49
C GLU A 159 -9.36 16.18 -11.64
N TYR A 160 -10.21 15.40 -10.96
CA TYR A 160 -11.26 15.94 -10.10
C TYR A 160 -10.71 16.75 -8.92
N ILE A 161 -9.63 16.29 -8.26
CA ILE A 161 -9.03 16.98 -7.11
C ILE A 161 -7.94 17.99 -7.48
N GLY A 162 -7.66 18.16 -8.78
CA GLY A 162 -6.69 19.12 -9.30
C GLY A 162 -5.23 18.70 -9.16
N LEU A 163 -4.95 17.39 -9.25
CA LEU A 163 -3.60 16.82 -9.25
C LEU A 163 -3.22 16.31 -10.64
N ASN A 164 -1.93 16.29 -10.94
CA ASN A 164 -1.41 15.77 -12.20
C ASN A 164 -1.10 14.27 -12.07
N TYR A 165 -1.96 13.41 -12.65
CA TYR A 165 -1.77 11.96 -12.65
C TYR A 165 -0.47 11.51 -13.34
N ASN A 166 -0.04 12.19 -14.41
CA ASN A 166 1.20 11.81 -15.11
C ASN A 166 2.43 11.95 -14.22
N LEU A 167 2.47 12.96 -13.36
CA LEU A 167 3.56 13.10 -12.38
C LEU A 167 3.53 11.95 -11.37
N TRP A 168 2.35 11.59 -10.87
CA TRP A 168 2.20 10.46 -9.96
C TRP A 168 2.65 9.14 -10.61
N SER A 169 2.22 8.86 -11.83
CA SER A 169 2.54 7.62 -12.55
C SER A 169 4.01 7.50 -12.96
N THR A 170 4.67 8.64 -13.22
CA THR A 170 6.11 8.69 -13.54
C THR A 170 6.97 8.47 -12.30
N GLY A 171 6.43 8.79 -11.13
CA GLY A 171 7.09 8.63 -9.84
C GLY A 171 7.84 9.86 -9.36
N PHE A 172 8.07 9.91 -8.05
CA PHE A 172 8.80 10.98 -7.38
C PHE A 172 10.16 10.48 -6.89
N LYS A 173 11.21 11.26 -7.13
CA LYS A 173 12.58 10.93 -6.69
C LYS A 173 12.85 11.40 -5.27
N THR A 174 12.20 12.49 -4.85
CA THR A 174 12.38 13.10 -3.53
C THR A 174 11.05 13.31 -2.83
N LYS A 175 11.09 13.39 -1.50
CA LYS A 175 9.93 13.79 -0.68
C LYS A 175 9.44 15.18 -1.05
N THR A 176 10.36 16.09 -1.39
CA THR A 176 10.02 17.45 -1.82
C THR A 176 9.18 17.42 -3.09
N GLU A 177 9.54 16.62 -4.11
CA GLU A 177 8.74 16.48 -5.33
C GLU A 177 7.33 15.94 -5.01
N LEU A 178 7.23 14.91 -4.16
CA LEU A 178 5.95 14.35 -3.73
C LEU A 178 5.08 15.39 -3.02
N PHE A 179 5.63 16.11 -2.04
CA PHE A 179 4.88 17.14 -1.32
C PHE A 179 4.50 18.33 -2.19
N ASN A 180 5.37 18.76 -3.10
CA ASN A 180 5.02 19.81 -4.07
C ASN A 180 3.84 19.39 -4.93
N TRP A 181 3.80 18.14 -5.39
CA TRP A 181 2.65 17.61 -6.11
C TRP A 181 1.38 17.59 -5.26
N ILE A 182 1.43 17.16 -4.00
CA ILE A 182 0.27 17.09 -3.11
C ILE A 182 -0.35 18.47 -2.89
N ILE A 183 0.46 19.51 -2.70
CA ILE A 183 -0.02 20.87 -2.39
C ILE A 183 -0.64 21.58 -3.60
N GLU A 184 -0.48 21.06 -4.82
CA GLU A 184 -1.15 21.57 -6.02
C GLU A 184 -2.67 21.32 -6.03
N SER A 185 -3.16 20.39 -5.20
CA SER A 185 -4.59 20.08 -5.14
C SER A 185 -5.42 21.31 -4.78
N LYS A 186 -6.51 21.54 -5.53
CA LYS A 186 -7.48 22.63 -5.24
C LYS A 186 -8.16 22.51 -3.87
N TYR A 187 -8.07 21.37 -3.22
CA TYR A 187 -8.62 21.11 -1.88
C TYR A 187 -7.57 21.17 -0.78
N PHE A 188 -6.29 21.35 -1.12
CA PHE A 188 -5.23 21.40 -0.12
C PHE A 188 -5.38 22.63 0.79
N ASP A 189 -5.31 22.40 2.10
CA ASP A 189 -5.30 23.46 3.12
C ASP A 189 -4.29 23.10 4.21
N ILE A 190 -3.22 23.89 4.31
CA ILE A 190 -2.14 23.70 5.29
C ILE A 190 -2.67 23.72 6.73
N ASN A 191 -3.78 24.41 7.01
CA ASN A 191 -4.35 24.49 8.36
C ASN A 191 -4.89 23.15 8.87
N LEU A 192 -5.13 22.17 7.99
CA LEU A 192 -5.51 20.82 8.38
C LEU A 192 -4.39 20.03 9.05
N PHE A 193 -3.14 20.48 8.88
CA PHE A 193 -1.93 19.80 9.33
C PHE A 193 -1.22 20.53 10.46
N LYS A 194 -1.78 21.65 10.94
CA LYS A 194 -1.30 22.32 12.15
C LYS A 194 -1.71 21.51 13.38
N LEU A 195 -0.75 21.27 14.29
CA LEU A 195 -0.95 20.68 15.61
C LEU A 195 -1.59 21.70 16.54
#